data_08e687e1ed584ffa9a2390b44e62527e
#
_entry.id   08e687e1ed584ffa9a2390b44e62527e
#
_cell.length_a   1.000
_cell.length_b   1.000
_cell.length_c   1.000
_cell.angle_alpha   90.00
_cell.angle_beta   90.00
_cell.angle_gamma   90.00
#
_symmetry.space_group_name_H-M   'P 1'
#
loop_
_entity.id
_entity.type
_entity.pdbx_description
1 polymer ?
#
loop_
_entity_poly.entity_id
_entity_poly.type
_entity_poly.pdbx_seq_one_letter_code
_entity_poly.pdbx_strand_id
1 'polypeptide(L)'
;MKVYVPKGFKSAYESSEWGYQFDNIIESNTGIFLQESTNPANDAEMESIGTIEITFPENASLVEQFPSVKVVKGQELYGEPVENAGGWMAFASGKKVNVFPADEYQEGPQPIPMEDGVDYYVTIPAGIVKNAEGSLNQKIVLHFVGKIESGVDQIESNDCFVTNNNGTLNVVLGNLTDCTVELFNATGNLINSISHAQGTATLHVESNGLYIIRI
;
A
#
# COMPACT_ATOMS: atom_id res chain seq x y z
N MET A 1 29.96 25.98 10.15
CA MET A 1 28.71 25.38 9.55
C MET A 1 27.57 25.66 10.51
N LYS A 2 26.40 26.14 10.04
CA LYS A 2 25.22 26.34 10.90
C LYS A 2 24.47 25.02 11.05
N VAL A 3 24.15 24.62 12.29
CA VAL A 3 23.33 23.46 12.59
C VAL A 3 22.07 23.94 13.30
N TYR A 4 20.91 23.53 12.83
CA TYR A 4 19.63 23.87 13.42
C TYR A 4 19.14 22.71 14.29
N VAL A 5 18.81 22.98 15.55
CA VAL A 5 18.31 22.01 16.51
C VAL A 5 16.90 22.40 16.97
N PRO A 6 16.06 21.44 17.42
CA PRO A 6 14.73 21.74 17.89
C PRO A 6 14.75 22.69 19.09
N LYS A 7 13.69 23.52 19.22
CA LYS A 7 13.51 24.45 20.35
C LYS A 7 13.57 23.71 21.69
N GLY A 8 14.34 24.23 22.64
CA GLY A 8 14.55 23.64 23.96
C GLY A 8 15.66 22.59 24.04
N PHE A 9 16.28 22.22 22.91
CA PHE A 9 17.34 21.19 22.87
C PHE A 9 18.75 21.73 22.63
N LYS A 10 18.92 23.03 22.41
CA LYS A 10 20.23 23.63 22.10
C LYS A 10 21.30 23.26 23.15
N SER A 11 21.00 23.42 24.43
CA SER A 11 21.94 23.11 25.52
C SER A 11 22.33 21.63 25.57
N ALA A 12 21.39 20.73 25.23
CA ALA A 12 21.68 19.30 25.16
C ALA A 12 22.66 18.97 24.00
N TYR A 13 22.51 19.63 22.87
CA TYR A 13 23.43 19.48 21.75
C TYR A 13 24.79 20.12 22.00
N GLU A 14 24.84 21.32 22.63
CA GLU A 14 26.07 21.99 22.99
C GLU A 14 26.90 21.23 24.03
N SER A 15 26.23 20.50 24.93
CA SER A 15 26.89 19.66 25.94
C SER A 15 27.24 18.23 25.47
N SER A 16 26.82 17.85 24.27
CA SER A 16 27.13 16.55 23.68
C SER A 16 28.42 16.57 22.90
N GLU A 17 28.93 15.40 22.48
CA GLU A 17 30.08 15.28 21.58
C GLU A 17 29.89 16.04 20.24
N TRP A 18 28.67 16.29 19.83
CA TRP A 18 28.32 17.08 18.66
C TRP A 18 28.60 18.57 18.85
N GLY A 19 28.45 19.09 20.10
CA GLY A 19 28.71 20.50 20.39
C GLY A 19 30.11 20.95 20.07
N TYR A 20 31.11 20.05 20.16
CA TYR A 20 32.49 20.34 19.81
C TYR A 20 32.76 20.35 18.30
N GLN A 21 31.83 19.85 17.51
CA GLN A 21 32.03 19.76 16.05
C GLN A 21 31.39 20.93 15.30
N PHE A 22 30.54 21.71 15.96
CA PHE A 22 29.79 22.78 15.31
C PHE A 22 29.91 24.11 16.08
N ASP A 23 30.50 25.10 15.46
CA ASP A 23 30.70 26.45 16.05
C ASP A 23 29.39 27.25 16.16
N ASN A 24 28.31 26.80 15.55
CA ASN A 24 27.08 27.59 15.48
C ASN A 24 25.84 26.69 15.49
N ILE A 25 25.40 26.31 16.69
CA ILE A 25 24.16 25.60 16.95
C ILE A 25 23.07 26.65 17.17
N ILE A 26 22.10 26.67 16.27
CA ILE A 26 20.96 27.60 16.27
C ILE A 26 19.71 26.83 16.67
N GLU A 27 19.06 27.30 17.71
CA GLU A 27 17.74 26.77 18.06
C GLU A 27 16.73 27.23 17.03
N SER A 28 16.09 26.25 16.39
CA SER A 28 15.00 26.52 15.45
C SER A 28 13.76 26.88 16.25
N ASN A 29 13.16 28.02 15.97
CA ASN A 29 11.85 28.38 16.54
C ASN A 29 10.70 27.53 15.97
N THR A 30 10.97 26.80 14.88
CA THR A 30 10.04 25.86 14.28
C THR A 30 10.23 24.51 14.96
N GLY A 31 9.23 24.06 15.76
CA GLY A 31 9.16 22.70 16.28
C GLY A 31 9.06 21.68 15.16
N ILE A 32 9.11 20.41 15.52
CA ILE A 32 8.85 19.30 14.60
C ILE A 32 7.33 19.09 14.56
N PHE A 33 6.77 19.04 13.35
CA PHE A 33 5.36 18.77 13.14
C PHE A 33 5.21 17.32 12.65
N LEU A 34 4.93 16.40 13.60
CA LEU A 34 4.81 14.97 13.30
C LEU A 34 3.37 14.63 12.92
N GLN A 35 3.22 13.70 11.98
CA GLN A 35 1.94 13.09 11.68
C GLN A 35 1.50 12.16 12.83
N GLU A 36 0.18 12.05 13.03
CA GLU A 36 -0.43 11.07 13.94
C GLU A 36 -0.70 9.74 13.24
N SER A 37 -1.17 9.79 11.99
CA SER A 37 -1.52 8.60 11.21
C SER A 37 -1.50 8.88 9.73
N THR A 38 -1.53 7.80 8.94
CA THR A 38 -1.71 7.81 7.49
C THR A 38 -2.82 6.84 7.09
N ASN A 39 -3.46 7.15 5.97
CA ASN A 39 -4.39 6.24 5.30
C ASN A 39 -4.09 6.26 3.79
N PRO A 40 -3.64 5.17 3.16
CA PRO A 40 -3.43 3.85 3.78
C PRO A 40 -2.41 3.86 4.93
N ALA A 41 -2.57 2.88 5.85
CA ALA A 41 -1.61 2.68 6.91
C ALA A 41 -0.29 2.15 6.36
N ASN A 42 0.80 2.34 7.11
CA ASN A 42 2.06 1.68 6.79
C ASN A 42 1.89 0.15 6.75
N ASP A 43 2.61 -0.52 5.86
CA ASP A 43 2.54 -1.97 5.61
C ASP A 43 1.20 -2.47 5.04
N ALA A 44 0.38 -1.59 4.45
CA ALA A 44 -0.87 -1.98 3.82
C ALA A 44 -0.62 -2.74 2.50
N GLU A 45 -1.45 -3.76 2.25
CA GLU A 45 -1.54 -4.42 0.94
C GLU A 45 -2.45 -3.64 0.01
N MET A 46 -1.99 -3.33 -1.20
CA MET A 46 -2.70 -2.43 -2.13
C MET A 46 -2.53 -2.88 -3.58
N GLU A 47 -3.53 -2.58 -4.42
CA GLU A 47 -3.47 -2.79 -5.88
C GLU A 47 -2.76 -1.63 -6.59
N SER A 48 -2.81 -0.44 -6.00
CA SER A 48 -2.19 0.76 -6.55
C SER A 48 -1.91 1.80 -5.47
N ILE A 49 -0.90 2.65 -5.70
CA ILE A 49 -0.59 3.81 -4.85
C ILE A 49 -1.42 4.99 -5.36
N GLY A 50 -2.49 5.29 -4.66
CA GLY A 50 -3.37 6.43 -4.94
C GLY A 50 -3.18 7.58 -3.95
N THR A 51 -4.28 8.12 -3.43
CA THR A 51 -4.26 9.17 -2.43
C THR A 51 -3.76 8.65 -1.08
N ILE A 52 -2.78 9.34 -0.52
CA ILE A 52 -2.28 9.13 0.84
C ILE A 52 -2.79 10.29 1.70
N GLU A 53 -3.70 10.00 2.62
CA GLU A 53 -4.16 10.96 3.62
C GLU A 53 -3.23 10.91 4.83
N ILE A 54 -2.70 12.06 5.23
CA ILE A 54 -1.84 12.22 6.40
C ILE A 54 -2.61 13.05 7.42
N THR A 55 -2.80 12.53 8.63
CA THR A 55 -3.44 13.24 9.73
C THR A 55 -2.38 13.80 10.68
N PHE A 56 -2.54 15.07 11.03
CA PHE A 56 -1.69 15.79 11.98
C PHE A 56 -2.45 16.09 13.27
N PRO A 57 -1.76 16.38 14.40
CA PRO A 57 -2.40 16.67 15.69
C PRO A 57 -3.22 17.97 15.70
N GLU A 58 -2.89 18.89 14.80
CA GLU A 58 -3.53 20.20 14.65
C GLU A 58 -3.68 20.59 13.19
N ASN A 59 -4.31 21.75 12.93
CA ASN A 59 -4.53 22.21 11.55
C ASN A 59 -3.21 22.40 10.82
N ALA A 60 -3.18 21.85 9.63
CA ALA A 60 -2.05 21.85 8.70
C ALA A 60 -2.30 22.78 7.51
N SER A 61 -1.27 23.40 7.01
CA SER A 61 -1.28 24.17 5.78
C SER A 61 -0.10 23.78 4.91
N LEU A 62 -0.28 23.86 3.58
CA LEU A 62 0.77 23.53 2.63
C LEU A 62 1.82 24.64 2.57
N VAL A 63 3.07 24.21 2.49
CA VAL A 63 4.21 25.03 2.06
C VAL A 63 4.45 24.82 0.57
N GLU A 64 4.26 23.58 0.11
CA GLU A 64 4.43 23.17 -1.27
C GLU A 64 3.21 22.35 -1.74
N GLN A 65 2.63 22.73 -2.87
CA GLN A 65 1.46 22.08 -3.45
C GLN A 65 1.86 20.92 -4.39
N PHE A 66 3.06 20.96 -4.95
CA PHE A 66 3.58 19.95 -5.88
C PHE A 66 4.84 19.30 -5.28
N PRO A 67 4.70 18.43 -4.28
CA PRO A 67 5.83 17.84 -3.59
C PRO A 67 6.57 16.83 -4.46
N SER A 68 7.89 16.80 -4.32
CA SER A 68 8.75 15.80 -4.97
C SER A 68 8.69 14.45 -4.22
N VAL A 69 7.53 13.79 -4.24
CA VAL A 69 7.37 12.45 -3.66
C VAL A 69 8.15 11.43 -4.49
N LYS A 70 8.85 10.53 -3.81
CA LYS A 70 9.61 9.46 -4.46
C LYS A 70 8.97 8.12 -4.15
N VAL A 71 8.89 7.28 -5.15
CA VAL A 71 8.45 5.88 -5.01
C VAL A 71 9.57 4.99 -5.52
N VAL A 72 9.90 3.95 -4.75
CA VAL A 72 10.84 2.90 -5.17
C VAL A 72 10.20 1.54 -4.91
N LYS A 73 10.48 0.56 -5.77
CA LYS A 73 10.06 -0.83 -5.58
C LYS A 73 11.24 -1.72 -5.20
N GLY A 74 10.97 -2.73 -4.40
CA GLY A 74 11.92 -3.74 -3.93
C GLY A 74 12.56 -3.40 -2.60
N GLN A 75 13.43 -2.38 -2.52
CA GLN A 75 14.13 -2.01 -1.28
C GLN A 75 14.14 -0.48 -1.09
N GLU A 76 13.93 -0.03 0.15
CA GLU A 76 13.80 1.41 0.46
C GLU A 76 14.94 2.29 -0.10
N LEU A 77 16.19 1.87 0.05
CA LEU A 77 17.36 2.67 -0.34
C LEU A 77 17.95 2.29 -1.70
N TYR A 78 17.73 1.06 -2.14
CA TYR A 78 18.36 0.49 -3.34
C TYR A 78 17.31 -0.05 -4.33
N GLY A 79 16.04 0.26 -4.09
CA GLY A 79 14.95 -0.15 -4.95
C GLY A 79 14.95 0.56 -6.29
N GLU A 80 14.23 -0.02 -7.24
CA GLU A 80 14.05 0.55 -8.58
C GLU A 80 13.08 1.75 -8.50
N PRO A 81 13.47 2.94 -8.98
CA PRO A 81 12.58 4.09 -9.00
C PRO A 81 11.32 3.82 -9.83
N VAL A 82 10.16 4.20 -9.30
CA VAL A 82 8.89 4.18 -10.01
C VAL A 82 8.57 5.60 -10.42
N GLU A 83 8.58 5.84 -11.73
CA GLU A 83 8.28 7.16 -12.26
C GLU A 83 6.76 7.35 -12.40
N ASN A 84 6.30 8.55 -12.07
CA ASN A 84 4.96 9.02 -12.35
C ASN A 84 5.04 10.23 -13.30
N ALA A 85 4.51 10.09 -14.49
CA ALA A 85 4.65 11.08 -15.56
C ALA A 85 4.06 12.46 -15.21
N GLY A 86 3.01 12.50 -14.39
CA GLY A 86 2.33 13.74 -14.00
C GLY A 86 2.87 14.38 -12.72
N GLY A 87 3.72 13.69 -11.98
CA GLY A 87 4.19 14.16 -10.68
C GLY A 87 3.20 13.95 -9.53
N TRP A 88 3.30 14.77 -8.49
CA TRP A 88 2.50 14.67 -7.28
C TRP A 88 1.85 16.00 -6.93
N MET A 89 0.66 15.93 -6.32
CA MET A 89 -0.06 17.08 -5.81
C MET A 89 -0.43 16.87 -4.35
N ALA A 90 -0.48 17.95 -3.58
CA ALA A 90 -0.93 17.95 -2.20
C ALA A 90 -2.09 18.92 -2.00
N PHE A 91 -3.00 18.58 -1.09
CA PHE A 91 -4.13 19.40 -0.68
C PHE A 91 -4.33 19.28 0.84
N ALA A 92 -4.49 20.41 1.54
CA ALA A 92 -4.69 20.45 2.99
C ALA A 92 -6.11 20.89 3.35
N SER A 93 -6.73 20.22 4.32
CA SER A 93 -8.03 20.57 4.89
C SER A 93 -8.08 20.24 6.38
N GLY A 94 -8.10 21.26 7.23
CA GLY A 94 -8.05 21.10 8.69
C GLY A 94 -6.77 20.36 9.11
N LYS A 95 -6.93 19.23 9.79
CA LYS A 95 -5.81 18.39 10.27
C LYS A 95 -5.29 17.42 9.22
N LYS A 96 -5.91 17.33 8.05
CA LYS A 96 -5.64 16.34 7.02
C LYS A 96 -4.91 16.95 5.84
N VAL A 97 -3.92 16.23 5.34
CA VAL A 97 -3.23 16.52 4.10
C VAL A 97 -3.31 15.30 3.21
N ASN A 98 -3.86 15.47 2.02
CA ASN A 98 -3.88 14.46 0.98
C ASN A 98 -2.72 14.70 0.02
N VAL A 99 -1.95 13.65 -0.25
CA VAL A 99 -0.88 13.64 -1.25
C VAL A 99 -1.20 12.55 -2.25
N PHE A 100 -1.19 12.85 -3.52
CA PHE A 100 -1.60 11.90 -4.56
C PHE A 100 -0.84 12.10 -5.86
N PRO A 101 -0.64 11.00 -6.64
CA PRO A 101 -0.14 11.09 -8.00
C PRO A 101 -1.14 11.87 -8.84
N ALA A 102 -0.65 12.80 -9.64
CA ALA A 102 -1.47 13.68 -10.48
C ALA A 102 -0.93 13.73 -11.90
N ASP A 103 -1.77 14.09 -12.83
CA ASP A 103 -1.41 14.40 -14.21
C ASP A 103 -1.94 15.82 -14.53
N GLU A 104 -1.13 16.67 -15.11
CA GLU A 104 -1.53 18.03 -15.46
C GLU A 104 -2.65 18.10 -16.51
N TYR A 105 -2.88 17.00 -17.24
CA TYR A 105 -3.89 16.89 -18.30
C TYR A 105 -5.16 16.12 -17.88
N GLN A 106 -5.18 15.55 -16.65
CA GLN A 106 -6.32 14.76 -16.17
C GLN A 106 -6.79 15.28 -14.81
N GLU A 107 -8.10 15.36 -14.64
CA GLU A 107 -8.69 15.72 -13.36
C GLU A 107 -8.59 14.55 -12.36
N GLY A 108 -8.06 14.84 -11.17
CA GLY A 108 -8.03 13.93 -10.04
C GLY A 108 -6.77 13.05 -9.94
N PRO A 109 -6.73 12.18 -8.92
CA PRO A 109 -5.61 11.27 -8.68
C PRO A 109 -5.41 10.28 -9.81
N GLN A 110 -4.14 10.04 -10.16
CA GLN A 110 -3.72 9.02 -11.14
C GLN A 110 -2.97 7.90 -10.42
N PRO A 111 -3.64 6.83 -9.94
CA PRO A 111 -3.01 5.79 -9.16
C PRO A 111 -1.87 5.10 -9.91
N ILE A 112 -0.78 4.82 -9.21
CA ILE A 112 0.37 4.07 -9.71
C ILE A 112 0.09 2.58 -9.45
N PRO A 113 -0.07 1.73 -10.48
CA PRO A 113 -0.27 0.29 -10.29
C PRO A 113 0.89 -0.36 -9.56
N MET A 114 0.60 -1.32 -8.70
CA MET A 114 1.59 -2.11 -7.98
C MET A 114 1.65 -3.53 -8.55
N GLU A 115 2.84 -4.11 -8.55
CA GLU A 115 3.06 -5.50 -8.92
C GLU A 115 2.78 -6.40 -7.72
N ASP A 116 2.14 -7.55 -7.95
CA ASP A 116 1.73 -8.49 -6.90
C ASP A 116 2.91 -8.96 -6.04
N GLY A 117 2.75 -8.83 -4.72
CA GLY A 117 3.74 -9.26 -3.73
C GLY A 117 5.05 -8.47 -3.72
N VAL A 118 5.12 -7.36 -4.45
CA VAL A 118 6.31 -6.50 -4.49
C VAL A 118 6.20 -5.38 -3.46
N ASP A 119 7.31 -5.14 -2.74
CA ASP A 119 7.42 -4.06 -1.77
C ASP A 119 7.59 -2.70 -2.47
N TYR A 120 6.89 -1.69 -1.98
CA TYR A 120 6.99 -0.31 -2.44
C TYR A 120 7.23 0.63 -1.27
N TYR A 121 8.12 1.59 -1.45
CA TYR A 121 8.41 2.62 -0.45
C TYR A 121 8.10 4.00 -1.02
N VAL A 122 7.17 4.70 -0.36
CA VAL A 122 6.77 6.06 -0.72
C VAL A 122 7.43 7.04 0.24
N THR A 123 8.28 7.90 -0.27
CA THR A 123 8.94 8.95 0.51
C THR A 123 8.31 10.31 0.24
N ILE A 124 7.61 10.84 1.24
CA ILE A 124 7.04 12.18 1.24
C ILE A 124 8.09 13.13 1.87
N PRO A 125 8.51 14.19 1.18
CA PRO A 125 9.59 15.03 1.67
C PRO A 125 9.23 15.82 2.94
N ALA A 126 10.24 16.18 3.70
CA ALA A 126 10.12 17.12 4.80
C ALA A 126 9.80 18.53 4.28
N GLY A 127 9.09 19.33 5.08
CA GLY A 127 8.90 20.73 4.81
C GLY A 127 7.79 21.10 3.83
N ILE A 128 6.97 20.13 3.40
CA ILE A 128 5.82 20.39 2.51
C ILE A 128 4.59 20.88 3.25
N VAL A 129 4.54 20.65 4.56
CA VAL A 129 3.41 21.00 5.44
C VAL A 129 3.93 21.74 6.65
N LYS A 130 3.15 22.69 7.16
CA LYS A 130 3.39 23.41 8.40
C LYS A 130 2.14 23.56 9.24
N ASN A 131 2.32 23.71 10.56
CA ASN A 131 1.26 24.13 11.46
C ASN A 131 1.13 25.67 11.53
N ALA A 132 0.25 26.16 12.39
CA ALA A 132 0.03 27.60 12.60
C ALA A 132 1.26 28.32 13.17
N GLU A 133 2.11 27.61 13.92
CA GLU A 133 3.36 28.15 14.51
C GLU A 133 4.53 28.15 13.52
N GLY A 134 4.36 27.56 12.33
CA GLY A 134 5.39 27.43 11.30
C GLY A 134 6.30 26.22 11.45
N SER A 135 5.98 25.28 12.36
CA SER A 135 6.69 24.00 12.48
C SER A 135 6.43 23.15 11.25
N LEU A 136 7.50 22.56 10.70
CA LEU A 136 7.46 21.80 9.45
C LEU A 136 7.36 20.29 9.70
N ASN A 137 6.70 19.58 8.78
CA ASN A 137 6.69 18.12 8.81
C ASN A 137 8.09 17.54 8.58
N GLN A 138 8.37 16.40 9.18
CA GLN A 138 9.51 15.56 8.85
C GLN A 138 9.27 14.75 7.57
N LYS A 139 10.35 14.17 7.05
CA LYS A 139 10.26 13.17 5.99
C LYS A 139 9.40 11.98 6.49
N ILE A 140 8.42 11.58 5.70
CA ILE A 140 7.57 10.43 5.97
C ILE A 140 7.95 9.34 4.96
N VAL A 141 8.23 8.15 5.43
CA VAL A 141 8.45 6.97 4.59
C VAL A 141 7.35 5.97 4.91
N LEU A 142 6.63 5.54 3.89
CA LEU A 142 5.59 4.53 3.98
C LEU A 142 6.00 3.32 3.17
N HIS A 143 5.74 2.15 3.71
CA HIS A 143 5.90 0.88 3.05
C HIS A 143 4.53 0.33 2.68
N PHE A 144 4.40 -0.19 1.46
CA PHE A 144 3.21 -0.87 0.96
C PHE A 144 3.63 -2.14 0.23
N VAL A 145 2.76 -3.14 0.22
CA VAL A 145 2.98 -4.39 -0.51
C VAL A 145 1.93 -4.50 -1.61
N GLY A 146 2.35 -4.83 -2.82
CA GLY A 146 1.43 -5.12 -3.91
C GLY A 146 0.53 -6.29 -3.52
N LYS A 147 -0.80 -6.06 -3.54
CA LYS A 147 -1.77 -7.06 -3.17
C LYS A 147 -1.67 -8.25 -4.12
N ILE A 148 -1.35 -9.40 -3.57
CA ILE A 148 -1.42 -10.64 -4.32
C ILE A 148 -2.90 -10.91 -4.57
N GLU A 149 -3.34 -10.73 -5.80
CA GLU A 149 -4.60 -11.34 -6.18
C GLU A 149 -4.43 -12.84 -5.99
N SER A 150 -5.10 -13.40 -4.98
CA SER A 150 -5.17 -14.84 -4.85
C SER A 150 -5.83 -15.32 -6.15
N GLY A 151 -4.98 -15.79 -7.07
CA GLY A 151 -5.40 -16.14 -8.43
C GLY A 151 -6.34 -17.35 -8.43
N VAL A 152 -7.56 -17.06 -8.11
CA VAL A 152 -8.69 -17.74 -8.72
C VAL A 152 -9.20 -16.70 -9.72
N ASP A 153 -8.81 -16.85 -10.99
CA ASP A 153 -9.59 -16.25 -12.06
C ASP A 153 -11.05 -16.56 -11.72
N GLN A 154 -11.79 -15.55 -11.27
CA GLN A 154 -13.23 -15.70 -11.20
C GLN A 154 -13.61 -16.00 -12.63
N ILE A 155 -13.97 -17.27 -12.87
CA ILE A 155 -14.64 -17.61 -14.11
C ILE A 155 -15.87 -16.69 -14.11
N GLU A 156 -15.81 -15.64 -14.94
CA GLU A 156 -16.93 -14.76 -15.22
C GLU A 156 -18.02 -15.53 -16.00
N SER A 157 -18.33 -16.75 -15.61
CA SER A 157 -19.55 -17.39 -15.99
C SER A 157 -20.39 -17.50 -14.73
N ASN A 158 -21.42 -16.69 -14.64
CA ASN A 158 -22.41 -16.64 -13.56
C ASN A 158 -23.10 -17.99 -13.32
N ASP A 159 -22.63 -19.05 -13.94
CA ASP A 159 -23.32 -20.33 -14.00
C ASP A 159 -22.54 -21.47 -13.31
N CYS A 160 -21.25 -21.31 -12.97
CA CYS A 160 -20.48 -22.33 -12.26
C CYS A 160 -20.42 -22.02 -10.78
N PHE A 161 -20.84 -22.95 -9.92
CA PHE A 161 -20.72 -22.81 -8.48
C PHE A 161 -20.54 -24.17 -7.80
N VAL A 162 -19.99 -24.16 -6.60
CA VAL A 162 -19.76 -25.33 -5.79
C VAL A 162 -20.62 -25.27 -4.54
N THR A 163 -21.33 -26.38 -4.26
CA THR A 163 -22.03 -26.58 -2.98
C THR A 163 -21.38 -27.73 -2.23
N ASN A 164 -21.29 -27.61 -0.92
CA ASN A 164 -20.76 -28.65 -0.04
C ASN A 164 -21.90 -29.15 0.87
N ASN A 165 -22.12 -30.42 0.85
CA ASN A 165 -23.08 -31.09 1.76
C ASN A 165 -22.39 -32.29 2.41
N ASN A 166 -21.91 -32.10 3.65
CA ASN A 166 -21.29 -33.16 4.45
C ASN A 166 -20.20 -33.97 3.71
N GLY A 167 -19.24 -33.28 3.09
CA GLY A 167 -18.14 -33.94 2.38
C GLY A 167 -18.46 -34.35 0.94
N THR A 168 -19.65 -34.02 0.47
CA THR A 168 -20.03 -34.16 -0.94
C THR A 168 -20.01 -32.78 -1.59
N LEU A 169 -19.10 -32.59 -2.53
CA LEU A 169 -18.97 -31.38 -3.31
C LEU A 169 -19.73 -31.56 -4.64
N ASN A 170 -20.75 -30.74 -4.85
CA ASN A 170 -21.44 -30.69 -6.13
C ASN A 170 -20.97 -29.45 -6.88
N VAL A 171 -20.30 -29.66 -8.00
CA VAL A 171 -19.80 -28.62 -8.91
C VAL A 171 -20.82 -28.47 -10.03
N VAL A 172 -21.59 -27.40 -9.99
CA VAL A 172 -22.55 -27.07 -11.07
C VAL A 172 -21.74 -26.39 -12.18
N LEU A 173 -21.86 -26.90 -13.39
CA LEU A 173 -21.03 -26.51 -14.54
C LEU A 173 -21.73 -25.51 -15.48
N GLY A 174 -22.97 -25.10 -15.14
CA GLY A 174 -23.75 -24.18 -15.96
C GLY A 174 -23.87 -24.64 -17.41
N ASN A 175 -23.38 -23.81 -18.32
CA ASN A 175 -23.38 -24.10 -19.76
C ASN A 175 -22.13 -24.83 -20.26
N LEU A 176 -21.20 -25.18 -19.37
CA LEU A 176 -20.01 -25.94 -19.75
C LEU A 176 -20.38 -27.40 -20.07
N THR A 177 -19.82 -27.87 -21.19
CA THR A 177 -20.00 -29.24 -21.64
C THR A 177 -18.66 -29.85 -21.98
N ASP A 178 -18.51 -31.15 -21.73
CA ASP A 178 -17.30 -31.91 -22.07
C ASP A 178 -16.02 -31.39 -21.38
N CYS A 179 -16.16 -30.87 -20.14
CA CYS A 179 -15.03 -30.39 -19.34
C CYS A 179 -14.49 -31.48 -18.40
N THR A 180 -13.29 -31.27 -17.87
CA THR A 180 -12.70 -32.10 -16.82
C THR A 180 -12.74 -31.35 -15.50
N VAL A 181 -13.33 -31.97 -14.48
CA VAL A 181 -13.36 -31.41 -13.12
C VAL A 181 -12.35 -32.16 -12.26
N GLU A 182 -11.38 -31.48 -11.70
CA GLU A 182 -10.32 -32.05 -10.89
C GLU A 182 -10.32 -31.47 -9.50
N LEU A 183 -10.12 -32.33 -8.50
CA LEU A 183 -10.05 -31.97 -7.09
C LEU A 183 -8.63 -32.19 -6.57
N PHE A 184 -8.04 -31.15 -5.99
CA PHE A 184 -6.70 -31.19 -5.38
C PHE A 184 -6.80 -30.88 -3.88
N ASN A 185 -5.86 -31.42 -3.10
CA ASN A 185 -5.67 -31.00 -1.70
C ASN A 185 -4.84 -29.72 -1.63
N ALA A 186 -4.70 -29.17 -0.41
CA ALA A 186 -3.93 -27.95 -0.16
C ALA A 186 -2.44 -28.04 -0.55
N THR A 187 -1.88 -29.24 -0.71
CA THR A 187 -0.50 -29.48 -1.15
C THR A 187 -0.38 -29.66 -2.66
N GLY A 188 -1.48 -29.48 -3.41
CA GLY A 188 -1.51 -29.60 -4.87
C GLY A 188 -1.57 -31.03 -5.40
N ASN A 189 -1.80 -32.03 -4.55
CA ASN A 189 -1.96 -33.42 -5.01
C ASN A 189 -3.40 -33.64 -5.52
N LEU A 190 -3.51 -34.24 -6.72
CA LEU A 190 -4.79 -34.62 -7.29
C LEU A 190 -5.45 -35.74 -6.43
N ILE A 191 -6.67 -35.49 -5.98
CA ILE A 191 -7.49 -36.43 -5.21
C ILE A 191 -8.46 -37.18 -6.10
N ASN A 192 -9.13 -36.45 -7.01
CA ASN A 192 -10.16 -37.01 -7.88
C ASN A 192 -10.21 -36.21 -9.20
N SER A 193 -10.70 -36.89 -10.27
CA SER A 193 -10.90 -36.27 -11.58
C SER A 193 -12.12 -36.90 -12.26
N ILE A 194 -12.99 -36.06 -12.81
CA ILE A 194 -14.16 -36.45 -13.60
C ILE A 194 -14.00 -35.84 -15.00
N SER A 195 -13.79 -36.70 -16.01
CA SER A 195 -13.70 -36.28 -17.41
C SER A 195 -15.08 -36.29 -18.07
N HIS A 196 -15.24 -35.51 -19.14
CA HIS A 196 -16.48 -35.35 -19.89
C HIS A 196 -17.70 -34.96 -19.03
N ALA A 197 -17.41 -34.13 -17.98
CA ALA A 197 -18.45 -33.65 -17.10
C ALA A 197 -19.39 -32.65 -17.80
N GLN A 198 -20.67 -32.71 -17.48
CA GLN A 198 -21.67 -31.74 -17.92
C GLN A 198 -22.78 -31.61 -16.86
N GLY A 199 -23.36 -30.44 -16.76
CA GLY A 199 -24.39 -30.12 -15.77
C GLY A 199 -23.85 -30.06 -14.36
N THR A 200 -23.75 -31.20 -13.65
CA THR A 200 -23.21 -31.25 -12.27
C THR A 200 -22.23 -32.40 -12.11
N ALA A 201 -21.03 -32.11 -11.62
CA ALA A 201 -20.05 -33.11 -11.20
C ALA A 201 -20.08 -33.26 -9.69
N THR A 202 -20.10 -34.51 -9.19
CA THR A 202 -20.13 -34.82 -7.75
C THR A 202 -18.78 -35.40 -7.32
N LEU A 203 -18.10 -34.77 -6.39
CA LEU A 203 -16.84 -35.19 -5.81
C LEU A 203 -17.02 -35.46 -4.31
N HIS A 204 -16.25 -36.38 -3.76
CA HIS A 204 -16.27 -36.68 -2.34
C HIS A 204 -14.96 -36.32 -1.67
N VAL A 205 -15.02 -35.72 -0.48
CA VAL A 205 -13.88 -35.42 0.38
C VAL A 205 -14.05 -36.18 1.72
N GLU A 206 -12.98 -36.85 2.15
CA GLU A 206 -13.01 -37.70 3.35
C GLU A 206 -12.73 -36.92 4.65
N SER A 207 -12.23 -35.69 4.55
CA SER A 207 -11.83 -34.88 5.71
C SER A 207 -12.18 -33.42 5.52
N ASN A 208 -12.29 -32.69 6.62
CA ASN A 208 -12.37 -31.24 6.59
C ASN A 208 -10.99 -30.66 6.19
N GLY A 209 -10.98 -29.74 5.25
CA GLY A 209 -9.75 -29.14 4.77
C GLY A 209 -9.96 -28.13 3.66
N LEU A 210 -8.86 -27.56 3.20
CA LEU A 210 -8.84 -26.73 2.00
C LEU A 210 -8.66 -27.63 0.78
N TYR A 211 -9.53 -27.44 -0.20
CA TYR A 211 -9.50 -28.13 -1.48
C TYR A 211 -9.52 -27.11 -2.62
N ILE A 212 -8.89 -27.47 -3.71
CA ILE A 212 -8.85 -26.67 -4.96
C ILE A 212 -9.60 -27.48 -6.01
N ILE A 213 -10.57 -26.86 -6.67
CA ILE A 213 -11.29 -27.44 -7.80
C ILE A 213 -10.85 -26.72 -9.07
N ARG A 214 -10.41 -27.49 -10.07
CA ARG A 214 -10.11 -27.02 -11.41
C ARG A 214 -11.15 -27.56 -12.37
N ILE A 215 -11.66 -26.72 -13.25
CA ILE A 215 -12.63 -27.05 -14.29
C ILE A 215 -11.98 -26.78 -15.65
#